data_cf32a9b12f1f2bdaee466b479495ba89
#
_entry.id   cf32a9b12f1f2bdaee466b479495ba89
#
_cell.length_a   1.000
_cell.length_b   1.000
_cell.length_c   1.000
_cell.angle_alpha   90.00
_cell.angle_beta   90.00
_cell.angle_gamma   90.00
#
_symmetry.space_group_name_H-M   'P 1'
#
loop_
_entity.id
_entity.type
_entity.pdbx_description
1 polymer ?
#
loop_
_entity_poly.entity_id
_entity_poly.type
_entity_poly.pdbx_seq_one_letter_code
_entity_poly.pdbx_strand_id
1 'polypeptide(L)'
;MDRREFEKLVVQTLERLPRKFRERIRNVAIIVEDSSPCGREGVLLGLFHGVPETERSIFQASAPSRIILYQKNIERVCKNQEEVRREIRKTLLHELGHYFGLTEGELRLL
;
A
#
# COMPACT_ATOMS: atom_id res chain seq x y z
N MET A 1 -8.79 -16.19 -2.14
CA MET A 1 -7.45 -16.56 -1.59
C MET A 1 -7.47 -16.29 -0.09
N ASP A 2 -6.78 -17.10 0.70
CA ASP A 2 -6.78 -16.83 2.12
C ASP A 2 -5.83 -15.68 2.49
N ARG A 3 -5.93 -15.22 3.73
CA ARG A 3 -5.14 -14.07 4.21
C ARG A 3 -3.64 -14.34 4.11
N ARG A 4 -3.22 -15.55 4.43
CA ARG A 4 -1.80 -15.91 4.41
C ARG A 4 -1.23 -15.88 3.00
N GLU A 5 -1.97 -16.38 2.03
CA GLU A 5 -1.57 -16.33 0.62
C GLU A 5 -1.48 -14.89 0.13
N PHE A 6 -2.45 -14.07 0.49
CA PHE A 6 -2.45 -12.66 0.12
C PHE A 6 -1.25 -11.91 0.73
N GLU A 7 -1.00 -12.14 2.01
CA GLU A 7 0.14 -11.50 2.69
C GLU A 7 1.47 -11.92 2.07
N LYS A 8 1.58 -13.18 1.64
CA LYS A 8 2.76 -13.68 0.93
C LYS A 8 3.00 -12.90 -0.36
N LEU A 9 1.93 -12.65 -1.12
CA LEU A 9 2.05 -11.84 -2.34
C LEU A 9 2.47 -10.41 -2.02
N VAL A 10 1.99 -9.85 -0.93
CA VAL A 10 2.38 -8.51 -0.50
C VAL A 10 3.88 -8.47 -0.19
N VAL A 11 4.38 -9.45 0.57
CA VAL A 11 5.80 -9.53 0.90
C VAL A 11 6.65 -9.66 -0.37
N GLN A 12 6.25 -10.53 -1.28
CA GLN A 12 6.97 -10.71 -2.55
C GLN A 12 6.99 -9.42 -3.37
N THR A 13 5.89 -8.69 -3.36
CA THR A 13 5.79 -7.42 -4.07
C THR A 13 6.76 -6.39 -3.47
N LEU A 14 6.80 -6.29 -2.15
CA LEU A 14 7.70 -5.38 -1.47
C LEU A 14 9.16 -5.70 -1.76
N GLU A 15 9.52 -6.98 -1.78
CA GLU A 15 10.88 -7.43 -2.07
C GLU A 15 11.32 -7.09 -3.50
N ARG A 16 10.37 -6.97 -4.41
CA ARG A 16 10.64 -6.67 -5.82
C ARG A 16 10.57 -5.19 -6.17
N LEU A 17 10.25 -4.33 -5.20
CA LEU A 17 10.26 -2.89 -5.43
C LEU A 17 11.69 -2.41 -5.68
N PRO A 18 11.86 -1.32 -6.44
CA PRO A 18 13.17 -0.72 -6.61
C PRO A 18 13.83 -0.44 -5.27
N ARG A 19 15.14 -0.66 -5.21
CA ARG A 19 15.90 -0.53 -3.97
C ARG A 19 15.72 0.82 -3.30
N LYS A 20 15.65 1.89 -4.09
CA LYS A 20 15.47 3.23 -3.56
C LYS A 20 14.18 3.39 -2.73
N PHE A 21 13.13 2.68 -3.13
CA PHE A 21 11.88 2.68 -2.37
C PHE A 21 11.99 1.82 -1.12
N ARG A 22 12.61 0.63 -1.25
CA ARG A 22 12.75 -0.28 -0.11
C ARG A 22 13.55 0.33 1.03
N GLU A 23 14.56 1.12 0.70
CA GLU A 23 15.39 1.78 1.71
C GLU A 23 14.65 2.89 2.46
N ARG A 24 13.62 3.46 1.85
CA ARG A 24 12.90 4.60 2.42
C ARG A 24 11.65 4.22 3.21
N ILE A 25 11.25 2.95 3.20
CA ILE A 25 10.00 2.52 3.85
C ILE A 25 10.20 1.86 5.21
N ARG A 26 11.30 2.14 5.88
CA ARG A 26 11.64 1.51 7.16
C ARG A 26 10.63 1.77 8.27
N ASN A 27 9.97 2.91 8.23
CA ASN A 27 9.04 3.31 9.26
C ASN A 27 7.60 3.28 8.76
N VAL A 28 7.30 2.31 7.90
CA VAL A 28 5.96 2.12 7.34
C VAL A 28 5.53 0.69 7.62
N ALA A 29 4.40 0.52 8.30
CA ALA A 29 3.81 -0.79 8.51
C ALA A 29 2.82 -1.08 7.37
N ILE A 30 2.90 -2.27 6.80
CA ILE A 30 1.94 -2.71 5.78
C ILE A 30 0.97 -3.67 6.46
N ILE A 31 -0.31 -3.33 6.44
CA ILE A 31 -1.35 -4.07 7.13
C ILE A 31 -2.37 -4.54 6.11
N VAL A 32 -2.81 -5.79 6.24
CA VAL A 32 -3.86 -6.34 5.39
C VAL A 32 -5.13 -6.47 6.22
N GLU A 33 -6.21 -5.89 5.72
CA GLU A 33 -7.54 -6.02 6.31
C GLU A 33 -8.51 -6.57 5.28
N ASP A 34 -9.67 -7.05 5.71
CA ASP A 34 -10.64 -7.64 4.79
C ASP A 34 -11.27 -6.60 3.88
N SER A 35 -11.93 -5.62 4.47
CA SER A 35 -12.67 -4.61 3.72
C SER A 35 -12.57 -3.26 4.40
N SER A 36 -12.81 -2.21 3.63
CA SER A 36 -12.86 -0.86 4.15
C SER A 36 -14.02 -0.75 5.16
N PRO A 37 -13.80 -0.16 6.34
CA PRO A 37 -14.84 -0.02 7.36
C PRO A 37 -15.99 0.91 6.95
N CYS A 38 -15.80 1.72 5.93
CA CYS A 38 -16.79 2.73 5.53
C CYS A 38 -17.93 2.18 4.67
N GLY A 39 -17.92 0.89 4.32
CA GLY A 39 -18.97 0.29 3.50
C GLY A 39 -19.20 0.99 2.15
N ARG A 40 -18.36 1.92 1.78
CA ARG A 40 -18.46 2.56 0.48
C ARG A 40 -18.03 1.56 -0.58
N GLU A 41 -18.93 1.35 -1.51
CA GLU A 41 -18.81 0.37 -2.53
C GLU A 41 -17.43 0.34 -3.19
N GLY A 42 -16.73 -0.73 -2.95
CA GLY A 42 -15.73 -1.35 -3.82
C GLY A 42 -14.59 -0.51 -4.35
N VAL A 43 -14.43 0.73 -3.93
CA VAL A 43 -13.52 1.64 -4.60
C VAL A 43 -12.17 1.77 -3.88
N LEU A 44 -12.17 1.60 -2.56
CA LEU A 44 -10.94 1.79 -1.79
C LEU A 44 -10.16 0.48 -1.70
N LEU A 45 -9.05 0.40 -2.42
CA LEU A 45 -8.21 -0.80 -2.43
C LEU A 45 -7.10 -0.73 -1.39
N GLY A 46 -6.70 0.47 -1.01
CA GLY A 46 -5.69 0.69 0.01
C GLY A 46 -5.82 2.08 0.60
N LEU A 47 -5.11 2.31 1.70
CA LEU A 47 -5.16 3.58 2.40
C LEU A 47 -3.83 3.86 3.09
N PHE A 48 -3.24 5.01 2.80
CA PHE A 48 -2.12 5.51 3.58
C PHE A 48 -2.68 6.24 4.81
N HIS A 49 -2.16 5.89 5.98
CA HIS A 49 -2.54 6.53 7.24
C HIS A 49 -1.29 6.93 7.99
N GLY A 50 -1.13 8.23 8.20
CA GLY A 50 0.05 8.75 8.89
C GLY A 50 0.47 10.09 8.33
N VAL A 51 1.73 10.45 8.58
CA VAL A 51 2.30 11.71 8.13
C VAL A 51 3.27 11.43 6.98
N PRO A 52 3.11 12.10 5.83
CA PRO A 52 4.08 11.95 4.73
C PRO A 52 5.50 12.22 5.21
N GLU A 53 6.46 11.53 4.62
CA GLU A 53 7.88 11.66 4.98
C GLU A 53 8.34 13.12 4.95
N THR A 54 7.87 13.88 3.95
CA THR A 54 8.25 15.28 3.75
C THR A 54 7.71 16.23 4.83
N GLU A 55 6.69 15.81 5.58
CA GLU A 55 6.03 16.63 6.57
C GLU A 55 6.33 16.21 8.01
N ARG A 56 7.20 15.21 8.20
CA ARG A 56 7.52 14.73 9.54
C ARG A 56 8.36 15.72 10.30
N SER A 57 7.91 16.03 11.53
CA SER A 57 8.71 16.80 12.49
C SER A 57 9.48 15.83 13.39
N ILE A 58 10.40 16.36 14.20
CA ILE A 58 11.13 15.55 15.17
C ILE A 58 10.20 14.90 16.20
N PHE A 59 9.06 15.51 16.47
CA PHE A 59 8.09 14.97 17.42
C PHE A 59 7.27 13.82 16.83
N GLN A 60 7.21 13.71 15.51
CA GLN A 60 6.46 12.67 14.80
C GLN A 60 7.37 11.60 14.21
N ALA A 61 8.68 11.80 14.29
CA ALA A 61 9.65 10.93 13.66
C ALA A 61 9.58 9.48 14.13
N SER A 62 9.13 9.23 15.36
CA SER A 62 9.02 7.89 15.92
C SER A 62 7.66 7.24 15.67
N ALA A 63 6.68 7.99 15.20
CA ALA A 63 5.35 7.45 14.94
C ALA A 63 5.34 6.77 13.56
N PRO A 64 5.06 5.44 13.48
CA PRO A 64 5.05 4.75 12.20
C PRO A 64 3.85 5.17 11.36
N SER A 65 4.08 5.32 10.06
CA SER A 65 2.99 5.43 9.10
C SER A 65 2.51 4.03 8.74
N ARG A 66 1.28 3.93 8.26
CA ARG A 66 0.68 2.64 7.90
C ARG A 66 0.10 2.71 6.51
N ILE A 67 0.25 1.63 5.78
CA ILE A 67 -0.49 1.42 4.53
C ILE A 67 -1.36 0.20 4.76
N ILE A 68 -2.66 0.38 4.57
CA ILE A 68 -3.63 -0.70 4.72
C ILE A 68 -4.05 -1.16 3.34
N LEU A 69 -4.02 -2.47 3.11
CA LEU A 69 -4.50 -3.08 1.88
C LEU A 69 -5.77 -3.85 2.21
N TYR A 70 -6.81 -3.62 1.44
CA TYR A 70 -8.10 -4.27 1.65
C TYR A 70 -8.22 -5.47 0.72
N GLN A 71 -7.95 -6.64 1.27
CA GLN A 71 -7.87 -7.89 0.50
C GLN A 71 -9.13 -8.17 -0.32
N LYS A 72 -10.30 -8.12 0.30
CA LYS A 72 -11.54 -8.43 -0.40
C LYS A 72 -11.88 -7.42 -1.48
N ASN A 73 -11.56 -6.16 -1.23
CA ASN A 73 -11.79 -5.12 -2.22
C ASN A 73 -10.89 -5.31 -3.45
N ILE A 74 -9.63 -5.65 -3.21
CA ILE A 74 -8.69 -5.95 -4.29
C ILE A 74 -9.14 -7.18 -5.07
N GLU A 75 -9.48 -8.27 -4.37
CA GLU A 75 -9.93 -9.48 -5.03
C GLU A 75 -11.20 -9.28 -5.86
N ARG A 76 -12.08 -8.41 -5.41
CA ARG A 76 -13.34 -8.14 -6.10
C ARG A 76 -13.15 -7.52 -7.48
N VAL A 77 -12.09 -6.75 -7.67
CA VAL A 77 -11.79 -6.13 -8.97
C VAL A 77 -10.83 -6.94 -9.82
N CYS A 78 -10.44 -8.11 -9.35
CA CYS A 78 -9.51 -9.00 -10.05
C CYS A 78 -10.18 -10.30 -10.46
N LYS A 79 -9.78 -10.85 -11.59
CA LYS A 79 -10.35 -12.09 -12.14
C LYS A 79 -9.54 -13.31 -11.78
N ASN A 80 -8.26 -13.14 -11.46
CA ASN A 80 -7.36 -14.26 -11.19
C ASN A 80 -6.21 -13.78 -10.30
N GLN A 81 -5.38 -14.74 -9.88
CA GLN A 81 -4.27 -14.47 -8.97
C GLN A 81 -3.23 -13.52 -9.56
N GLU A 82 -3.01 -13.61 -10.86
CA GLU A 82 -2.04 -12.72 -11.53
C GLU A 82 -2.51 -11.27 -11.49
N GLU A 83 -3.81 -11.04 -11.68
CA GLU A 83 -4.37 -9.69 -11.55
C GLU A 83 -4.30 -9.19 -10.13
N VAL A 84 -4.50 -10.07 -9.13
CA VAL A 84 -4.35 -9.71 -7.72
C VAL A 84 -2.93 -9.24 -7.45
N ARG A 85 -1.94 -9.95 -7.96
CA ARG A 85 -0.54 -9.58 -7.80
C ARG A 85 -0.26 -8.19 -8.37
N ARG A 86 -0.73 -7.93 -9.57
CA ARG A 86 -0.57 -6.63 -10.23
C ARG A 86 -1.27 -5.52 -9.47
N GLU A 87 -2.47 -5.79 -8.96
CA GLU A 87 -3.23 -4.79 -8.23
C GLU A 87 -2.59 -4.47 -6.88
N ILE A 88 -2.03 -5.47 -6.20
CA ILE A 88 -1.27 -5.24 -4.96
C ILE A 88 -0.11 -4.29 -5.24
N ARG A 89 0.67 -4.55 -6.30
CA ARG A 89 1.79 -3.70 -6.66
C ARG A 89 1.36 -2.27 -6.96
N LYS A 90 0.33 -2.13 -7.77
CA LYS A 90 -0.20 -0.82 -8.16
C LYS A 90 -0.68 -0.03 -6.96
N THR A 91 -1.43 -0.69 -6.07
CA THR A 91 -1.97 -0.06 -4.86
C THR A 91 -0.85 0.33 -3.90
N LEU A 92 0.12 -0.57 -3.68
CA LEU A 92 1.27 -0.26 -2.82
C LEU A 92 2.06 0.93 -3.34
N LEU A 93 2.36 0.96 -4.64
CA LEU A 93 3.11 2.08 -5.22
C LEU A 93 2.35 3.39 -5.08
N HIS A 94 1.04 3.35 -5.27
CA HIS A 94 0.21 4.54 -5.13
C HIS A 94 0.25 5.07 -3.69
N GLU A 95 0.06 4.19 -2.70
CA GLU A 95 0.05 4.61 -1.30
C GLU A 95 1.45 4.98 -0.79
N LEU A 96 2.49 4.29 -1.26
CA LEU A 96 3.86 4.69 -0.96
C LEU A 96 4.17 6.07 -1.54
N GLY A 97 3.57 6.39 -2.69
CA GLY A 97 3.70 7.72 -3.26
C GLY A 97 3.16 8.80 -2.32
N HIS A 98 2.05 8.54 -1.65
CA HIS A 98 1.53 9.46 -0.64
C HIS A 98 2.52 9.63 0.52
N TYR A 99 3.12 8.53 0.97
CA TYR A 99 4.14 8.60 2.02
C TYR A 99 5.33 9.45 1.59
N PHE A 100 5.75 9.34 0.33
CA PHE A 100 6.87 10.12 -0.20
C PHE A 100 6.48 11.55 -0.59
N GLY A 101 5.21 11.91 -0.48
CA GLY A 101 4.73 13.24 -0.83
C GLY A 101 4.65 13.50 -2.32
N LEU A 102 4.52 12.45 -3.13
CA LEU A 102 4.43 12.59 -4.58
C LEU A 102 3.05 13.04 -5.01
N THR A 103 3.00 13.82 -6.09
CA THR A 103 1.75 14.20 -6.73
C THR A 103 1.20 13.05 -7.57
N GLU A 104 -0.08 13.13 -7.94
CA GLU A 104 -0.68 12.13 -8.83
C GLU A 104 0.06 12.04 -10.16
N GLY A 105 0.53 13.17 -10.69
CA GLY A 105 1.31 13.18 -11.92
C GLY A 105 2.62 12.43 -11.79
N GLU A 106 3.30 12.60 -10.66
CA GLU A 106 4.55 11.89 -10.38
C GLU A 106 4.30 10.39 -10.18
N LEU A 107 3.19 10.03 -9.55
CA LEU A 107 2.82 8.62 -9.34
C LEU A 107 2.61 7.88 -10.65
N ARG A 108 2.10 8.56 -11.68
CA ARG A 108 1.88 7.94 -13.00
C ARG A 108 3.17 7.54 -13.68
N LEU A 109 4.30 8.08 -13.25
CA LEU A 109 5.60 7.77 -13.83
C LEU A 109 6.28 6.55 -13.19
N LEU A 110 5.65 5.97 -12.18
CA LEU A 110 6.21 4.82 -11.48
C LEU A 110 5.88 3.48 -12.13
#